data_fdb08e4ea5555ab6f31904cca71c69c2
#
_entry.id   fdb08e4ea5555ab6f31904cca71c69c2
#
_cell.length_a   1.000
_cell.length_b   1.000
_cell.length_c   1.000
_cell.angle_alpha   90.00
_cell.angle_beta   90.00
_cell.angle_gamma   90.00
#
_symmetry.space_group_name_H-M   'P 1'
#
loop_
_entity.id
_entity.type
_entity.pdbx_description
1 polymer ?
#
loop_
_entity_poly.entity_id
_entity_poly.type
_entity_poly.pdbx_seq_one_letter_code
_entity_poly.pdbx_strand_id
1 'polypeptide(L)'
;MLDLASTLDPNLLPVYRFGATFLSEPAPRGAGRPDLAIQLLERGIQANPEYWRLNQDLGNVYYLELKDFPRAGEAYLEGSRKPGSASWMKVMAARFLEKGDSRETAVMLWSEVYASTTDEALKENARINLQLLRADEDIEHLNAMSEQFAERAGRPPHSVHELAQAAKIGGEPADPLGYAYTIGPDGKAEISEKSPLFKQKTVYRRPL
;
A
#
# COMPACT_ATOMS: atom_id res chain seq x y z
N MET A 1 35.23 -5.11 -1.84
CA MET A 1 35.41 -4.27 -3.05
C MET A 1 34.37 -3.17 -3.17
N LEU A 2 33.06 -3.44 -3.00
CA LEU A 2 32.02 -2.38 -3.04
C LEU A 2 32.25 -1.29 -1.98
N ASP A 3 32.59 -1.68 -0.75
CA ASP A 3 32.93 -0.71 0.32
C ASP A 3 34.11 0.19 -0.03
N LEU A 4 35.18 -0.39 -0.61
CA LEU A 4 36.32 0.39 -1.02
C LEU A 4 35.96 1.39 -2.13
N ALA A 5 35.20 0.94 -3.14
CA ALA A 5 34.79 1.81 -4.24
C ALA A 5 33.92 2.97 -3.78
N SER A 6 32.91 2.70 -2.90
CA SER A 6 32.03 3.74 -2.34
C SER A 6 32.74 4.68 -1.35
N THR A 7 33.85 4.24 -0.74
CA THR A 7 34.69 5.10 0.12
C THR A 7 35.61 6.03 -0.70
N LEU A 8 36.14 5.52 -1.83
CA LEU A 8 36.99 6.30 -2.71
C LEU A 8 36.23 7.35 -3.52
N ASP A 9 35.05 7.02 -3.96
CA ASP A 9 34.12 7.95 -4.64
C ASP A 9 32.71 7.78 -4.12
N PRO A 10 32.30 8.57 -3.13
CA PRO A 10 30.93 8.52 -2.59
C PRO A 10 29.82 8.91 -3.59
N ASN A 11 30.17 9.54 -4.72
CA ASN A 11 29.21 9.92 -5.75
C ASN A 11 29.11 8.90 -6.90
N LEU A 12 29.84 7.79 -6.82
CA LEU A 12 29.81 6.75 -7.84
C LEU A 12 28.51 5.92 -7.75
N LEU A 13 27.41 6.50 -8.20
CA LEU A 13 26.06 5.92 -8.13
C LEU A 13 25.95 4.47 -8.62
N PRO A 14 26.63 4.03 -9.71
CA PRO A 14 26.56 2.65 -10.15
C PRO A 14 27.01 1.63 -9.08
N VAL A 15 27.97 1.97 -8.21
CA VAL A 15 28.43 1.07 -7.14
C VAL A 15 27.31 0.76 -6.17
N TYR A 16 26.51 1.75 -5.80
CA TYR A 16 25.37 1.56 -4.91
C TYR A 16 24.26 0.74 -5.59
N ARG A 17 23.87 1.12 -6.79
CA ARG A 17 22.71 0.54 -7.48
C ARG A 17 22.98 -0.91 -7.92
N PHE A 18 24.04 -1.14 -8.70
CA PHE A 18 24.37 -2.50 -9.15
C PHE A 18 24.90 -3.37 -8.00
N GLY A 19 25.65 -2.76 -7.07
CA GLY A 19 26.15 -3.45 -5.88
C GLY A 19 24.99 -3.95 -5.00
N ALA A 20 23.97 -3.13 -4.77
CA ALA A 20 22.80 -3.52 -4.00
C ALA A 20 22.00 -4.63 -4.68
N THR A 21 21.78 -4.54 -6.00
CA THR A 21 21.12 -5.60 -6.76
C THR A 21 21.86 -6.93 -6.63
N PHE A 22 23.17 -6.92 -6.85
CA PHE A 22 24.00 -8.14 -6.69
C PHE A 22 23.98 -8.68 -5.26
N LEU A 23 24.04 -7.80 -4.25
CA LEU A 23 23.99 -8.22 -2.85
C LEU A 23 22.63 -8.81 -2.46
N SER A 24 21.54 -8.23 -2.93
CA SER A 24 20.19 -8.63 -2.52
C SER A 24 19.69 -9.90 -3.23
N GLU A 25 19.98 -10.05 -4.53
CA GLU A 25 19.49 -11.22 -5.29
C GLU A 25 19.98 -12.55 -4.70
N PRO A 26 19.11 -13.59 -4.66
CA PRO A 26 19.50 -14.93 -4.22
C PRO A 26 20.51 -15.60 -5.15
N ALA A 27 21.29 -16.52 -4.59
CA ALA A 27 22.17 -17.37 -5.41
C ALA A 27 21.34 -18.17 -6.46
N PRO A 28 21.84 -18.41 -7.66
CA PRO A 28 23.21 -18.14 -8.14
C PRO A 28 23.42 -16.75 -8.74
N ARG A 29 22.38 -15.91 -8.84
CA ARG A 29 22.46 -14.59 -9.50
C ARG A 29 23.10 -13.52 -8.63
N GLY A 30 23.01 -13.63 -7.32
CA GLY A 30 23.53 -12.68 -6.36
C GLY A 30 24.08 -13.35 -5.10
N ALA A 31 24.33 -12.51 -4.08
CA ALA A 31 24.92 -12.94 -2.82
C ALA A 31 23.90 -13.38 -1.76
N GLY A 32 22.59 -13.13 -1.96
CA GLY A 32 21.53 -13.42 -0.99
C GLY A 32 21.70 -12.68 0.34
N ARG A 33 22.21 -11.46 0.31
CA ARG A 33 22.51 -10.63 1.48
C ARG A 33 21.79 -9.28 1.41
N PRO A 34 20.43 -9.28 1.51
CA PRO A 34 19.67 -8.04 1.49
C PRO A 34 20.06 -7.08 2.63
N ASP A 35 20.54 -7.57 3.76
CA ASP A 35 21.07 -6.79 4.86
C ASP A 35 22.26 -5.91 4.43
N LEU A 36 23.19 -6.43 3.64
CA LEU A 36 24.33 -5.68 3.11
C LEU A 36 23.91 -4.72 1.98
N ALA A 37 22.91 -5.11 1.19
CA ALA A 37 22.34 -4.23 0.15
C ALA A 37 21.72 -2.97 0.77
N ILE A 38 20.95 -3.14 1.86
CA ILE A 38 20.35 -2.04 2.61
C ILE A 38 21.42 -1.09 3.13
N GLN A 39 22.44 -1.62 3.84
CA GLN A 39 23.54 -0.80 4.35
C GLN A 39 24.26 -0.02 3.25
N LEU A 40 24.49 -0.66 2.10
CA LEU A 40 25.12 -0.01 0.96
C LEU A 40 24.26 1.14 0.41
N LEU A 41 22.95 0.90 0.24
CA LEU A 41 22.02 1.91 -0.26
C LEU A 41 21.83 3.07 0.72
N GLU A 42 21.73 2.81 2.02
CA GLU A 42 21.65 3.85 3.04
C GLU A 42 22.88 4.78 3.02
N ARG A 43 24.09 4.22 2.90
CA ARG A 43 25.31 5.03 2.69
C ARG A 43 25.25 5.84 1.40
N GLY A 44 24.75 5.23 0.32
CA GLY A 44 24.57 5.92 -0.95
C GLY A 44 23.59 7.09 -0.86
N ILE A 45 22.47 6.91 -0.13
CA ILE A 45 21.46 7.94 0.12
C ILE A 45 22.05 9.10 0.93
N GLN A 46 22.85 8.79 1.96
CA GLN A 46 23.53 9.80 2.77
C GLN A 46 24.53 10.63 1.94
N ALA A 47 25.29 9.98 1.05
CA ALA A 47 26.25 10.64 0.18
C ALA A 47 25.59 11.41 -0.99
N ASN A 48 24.42 10.98 -1.42
CA ASN A 48 23.70 11.54 -2.58
C ASN A 48 22.23 11.82 -2.22
N PRO A 49 21.96 12.78 -1.32
CA PRO A 49 20.64 12.98 -0.71
C PRO A 49 19.55 13.36 -1.73
N GLU A 50 19.90 13.96 -2.85
CA GLU A 50 18.95 14.39 -3.89
C GLU A 50 18.64 13.30 -4.93
N TYR A 51 19.38 12.18 -4.91
CA TYR A 51 19.23 11.14 -5.94
C TYR A 51 18.19 10.10 -5.55
N TRP A 52 16.93 10.37 -5.90
CA TRP A 52 15.75 9.58 -5.52
C TRP A 52 15.79 8.09 -5.90
N ARG A 53 16.56 7.72 -6.94
CA ARG A 53 16.63 6.32 -7.40
C ARG A 53 17.25 5.38 -6.38
N LEU A 54 18.09 5.88 -5.47
CA LEU A 54 18.60 5.04 -4.37
C LEU A 54 17.50 4.67 -3.38
N ASN A 55 16.54 5.56 -3.13
CA ASN A 55 15.37 5.26 -2.33
C ASN A 55 14.44 4.24 -3.03
N GLN A 56 14.31 4.33 -4.36
CA GLN A 56 13.61 3.31 -5.15
C GLN A 56 14.29 1.95 -5.00
N ASP A 57 15.61 1.89 -5.16
CA ASP A 57 16.37 0.65 -5.05
C ASP A 57 16.26 0.06 -3.63
N LEU A 58 16.30 0.90 -2.59
CA LEU A 58 16.09 0.51 -1.20
C LEU A 58 14.67 -0.07 -0.97
N GLY A 59 13.65 0.62 -1.47
CA GLY A 59 12.27 0.15 -1.42
C GLY A 59 12.09 -1.20 -2.15
N ASN A 60 12.77 -1.38 -3.28
CA ASN A 60 12.77 -2.66 -4.00
C ASN A 60 13.36 -3.80 -3.17
N VAL A 61 14.47 -3.58 -2.45
CA VAL A 61 15.07 -4.59 -1.57
C VAL A 61 14.08 -4.98 -0.46
N TYR A 62 13.47 -4.00 0.21
CA TYR A 62 12.46 -4.28 1.22
C TYR A 62 11.26 -5.06 0.66
N TYR A 63 10.75 -4.65 -0.50
CA TYR A 63 9.60 -5.29 -1.13
C TYR A 63 9.91 -6.70 -1.68
N LEU A 64 10.94 -6.83 -2.52
CA LEU A 64 11.19 -8.05 -3.28
C LEU A 64 11.80 -9.16 -2.42
N GLU A 65 12.78 -8.80 -1.58
CA GLU A 65 13.57 -9.79 -0.84
C GLU A 65 13.00 -10.05 0.56
N LEU A 66 12.51 -8.99 1.24
CA LEU A 66 12.08 -9.10 2.65
C LEU A 66 10.56 -9.14 2.83
N LYS A 67 9.78 -8.79 1.78
CA LYS A 67 8.31 -8.62 1.86
C LYS A 67 7.89 -7.62 2.95
N ASP A 68 8.77 -6.68 3.28
CA ASP A 68 8.55 -5.63 4.26
C ASP A 68 7.88 -4.43 3.58
N PHE A 69 6.56 -4.49 3.48
CA PHE A 69 5.77 -3.46 2.80
C PHE A 69 5.83 -2.09 3.51
N PRO A 70 5.78 -1.99 4.85
CA PRO A 70 5.93 -0.72 5.53
C PRO A 70 7.23 -0.01 5.16
N ARG A 71 8.39 -0.67 5.33
CA ARG A 71 9.69 -0.07 4.99
C ARG A 71 9.86 0.21 3.50
N ALA A 72 9.30 -0.64 2.64
CA ALA A 72 9.26 -0.35 1.21
C ALA A 72 8.50 0.94 0.92
N GLY A 73 7.31 1.11 1.53
CA GLY A 73 6.50 2.31 1.39
C GLY A 73 7.21 3.58 1.88
N GLU A 74 7.86 3.52 3.04
CA GLU A 74 8.64 4.62 3.60
C GLU A 74 9.79 5.03 2.66
N ALA A 75 10.54 4.07 2.12
CA ALA A 75 11.63 4.33 1.19
C ALA A 75 11.12 5.00 -0.10
N TYR A 76 10.02 4.53 -0.67
CA TYR A 76 9.40 5.14 -1.84
C TYR A 76 8.85 6.54 -1.55
N LEU A 77 8.24 6.75 -0.37
CA LEU A 77 7.72 8.05 0.05
C LEU A 77 8.86 9.06 0.17
N GLU A 78 9.96 8.68 0.83
CA GLU A 78 11.12 9.55 0.99
C GLU A 78 11.72 9.90 -0.38
N GLY A 79 11.87 8.92 -1.27
CA GLY A 79 12.32 9.17 -2.64
C GLY A 79 11.40 10.08 -3.43
N SER A 80 10.09 10.02 -3.20
CA SER A 80 9.09 10.84 -3.90
C SER A 80 9.18 12.34 -3.58
N ARG A 81 9.78 12.69 -2.45
CA ARG A 81 9.98 14.09 -2.01
C ARG A 81 11.21 14.75 -2.62
N LYS A 82 12.06 13.96 -3.26
CA LYS A 82 13.33 14.47 -3.82
C LYS A 82 13.13 15.12 -5.19
N PRO A 83 13.99 16.09 -5.55
CA PRO A 83 13.94 16.78 -6.83
C PRO A 83 13.96 15.81 -8.01
N GLY A 84 13.11 16.06 -9.01
CA GLY A 84 13.04 15.25 -10.23
C GLY A 84 12.58 13.81 -10.02
N SER A 85 12.00 13.49 -8.85
CA SER A 85 11.40 12.19 -8.62
C SER A 85 10.21 11.95 -9.56
N ALA A 86 10.02 10.70 -9.95
CA ALA A 86 8.89 10.34 -10.79
C ALA A 86 7.58 10.31 -9.97
N SER A 87 6.48 10.80 -10.57
CA SER A 87 5.16 10.87 -9.90
C SER A 87 4.67 9.52 -9.40
N TRP A 88 5.01 8.42 -10.08
CA TRP A 88 4.64 7.07 -9.68
C TRP A 88 5.32 6.61 -8.36
N MET A 89 6.39 7.26 -7.91
CA MET A 89 7.02 6.95 -6.62
C MET A 89 6.03 7.11 -5.45
N LYS A 90 5.26 8.20 -5.46
CA LYS A 90 4.22 8.44 -4.44
C LYS A 90 3.09 7.41 -4.50
N VAL A 91 2.70 7.00 -5.71
CA VAL A 91 1.72 5.94 -5.93
C VAL A 91 2.18 4.61 -5.34
N MET A 92 3.44 4.24 -5.59
CA MET A 92 4.02 3.02 -5.03
C MET A 92 4.11 3.09 -3.51
N ALA A 93 4.51 4.24 -2.95
CA ALA A 93 4.51 4.46 -1.51
C ALA A 93 3.12 4.21 -0.90
N ALA A 94 2.08 4.82 -1.47
CA ALA A 94 0.71 4.66 -0.99
C ALA A 94 0.26 3.18 -1.02
N ARG A 95 0.55 2.46 -2.11
CA ARG A 95 0.21 1.03 -2.25
C ARG A 95 0.94 0.12 -1.27
N PHE A 96 2.22 0.38 -1.02
CA PHE A 96 2.99 -0.40 -0.06
C PHE A 96 2.55 -0.13 1.37
N LEU A 97 2.29 1.12 1.73
CA LEU A 97 1.81 1.49 3.06
C LEU A 97 0.39 0.97 3.34
N GLU A 98 -0.49 0.97 2.33
CA GLU A 98 -1.79 0.30 2.42
C GLU A 98 -1.63 -1.19 2.74
N LYS A 99 -0.74 -1.88 2.03
CA LYS A 99 -0.48 -3.31 2.23
C LYS A 99 0.23 -3.62 3.55
N GLY A 100 0.92 -2.64 4.11
CA GLY A 100 1.60 -2.71 5.41
C GLY A 100 0.75 -2.21 6.59
N ASP A 101 -0.58 -2.20 6.47
CA ASP A 101 -1.55 -1.73 7.47
C ASP A 101 -1.38 -0.26 7.91
N SER A 102 -0.69 0.55 7.11
CA SER A 102 -0.57 2.00 7.34
C SER A 102 -1.66 2.77 6.60
N ARG A 103 -2.93 2.42 6.86
CA ARG A 103 -4.12 2.93 6.13
C ARG A 103 -4.20 4.45 6.13
N GLU A 104 -4.04 5.09 7.28
CA GLU A 104 -4.14 6.56 7.39
C GLU A 104 -3.13 7.26 6.48
N THR A 105 -1.88 6.80 6.48
CA THR A 105 -0.85 7.35 5.60
C THR A 105 -1.16 7.07 4.13
N ALA A 106 -1.69 5.90 3.80
CA ALA A 106 -2.13 5.58 2.44
C ALA A 106 -3.26 6.51 1.97
N VAL A 107 -4.27 6.76 2.81
CA VAL A 107 -5.36 7.72 2.54
C VAL A 107 -4.82 9.12 2.29
N MET A 108 -3.89 9.58 3.14
CA MET A 108 -3.26 10.90 2.97
C MET A 108 -2.53 10.99 1.61
N LEU A 109 -1.73 9.99 1.26
CA LEU A 109 -0.98 9.99 0.00
C LEU A 109 -1.87 9.89 -1.23
N TRP A 110 -2.90 9.05 -1.20
CA TRP A 110 -3.87 8.99 -2.29
C TRP A 110 -4.65 10.30 -2.45
N SER A 111 -5.01 10.96 -1.35
CA SER A 111 -5.66 12.27 -1.36
C SER A 111 -4.75 13.34 -1.97
N GLU A 112 -3.45 13.31 -1.64
CA GLU A 112 -2.47 14.23 -2.21
C GLU A 112 -2.25 13.96 -3.72
N VAL A 113 -2.16 12.71 -4.15
CA VAL A 113 -2.09 12.33 -5.57
C VAL A 113 -3.33 12.84 -6.31
N TYR A 114 -4.53 12.59 -5.76
CA TYR A 114 -5.79 13.04 -6.35
C TYR A 114 -5.85 14.56 -6.54
N ALA A 115 -5.39 15.31 -5.54
CA ALA A 115 -5.44 16.78 -5.54
C ALA A 115 -4.37 17.43 -6.43
N SER A 116 -3.19 16.81 -6.57
CA SER A 116 -2.02 17.44 -7.21
C SER A 116 -1.76 16.98 -8.65
N THR A 117 -2.30 15.83 -9.07
CA THR A 117 -2.03 15.32 -10.43
C THR A 117 -2.90 15.98 -11.48
N THR A 118 -2.31 16.24 -12.66
CA THR A 118 -3.01 16.65 -13.88
C THR A 118 -3.26 15.47 -14.82
N ASP A 119 -2.75 14.29 -14.51
CA ASP A 119 -2.97 13.04 -15.25
C ASP A 119 -4.30 12.44 -14.82
N GLU A 120 -5.29 12.43 -15.73
CA GLU A 120 -6.65 11.94 -15.45
C GLU A 120 -6.66 10.43 -15.09
N ALA A 121 -5.79 9.62 -15.71
CA ALA A 121 -5.70 8.20 -15.36
C ALA A 121 -5.17 7.98 -13.95
N LEU A 122 -4.17 8.77 -13.55
CA LEU A 122 -3.62 8.73 -12.21
C LEU A 122 -4.60 9.27 -11.18
N LYS A 123 -5.35 10.31 -11.52
CA LYS A 123 -6.41 10.89 -10.68
C LYS A 123 -7.54 9.88 -10.43
N GLU A 124 -7.97 9.21 -11.50
CA GLU A 124 -8.99 8.14 -11.39
C GLU A 124 -8.48 6.97 -10.56
N ASN A 125 -7.22 6.57 -10.73
CA ASN A 125 -6.59 5.56 -9.89
C ASN A 125 -6.62 5.95 -8.40
N ALA A 126 -6.24 7.18 -8.08
CA ALA A 126 -6.27 7.68 -6.70
C ALA A 126 -7.70 7.71 -6.13
N ARG A 127 -8.68 8.15 -6.92
CA ARG A 127 -10.10 8.16 -6.53
C ARG A 127 -10.60 6.76 -6.18
N ILE A 128 -10.29 5.76 -7.02
CA ILE A 128 -10.71 4.37 -6.78
C ILE A 128 -10.07 3.82 -5.51
N ASN A 129 -8.77 4.04 -5.29
CA ASN A 129 -8.11 3.55 -4.08
C ASN A 129 -8.67 4.21 -2.81
N LEU A 130 -8.99 5.50 -2.82
CA LEU A 130 -9.66 6.18 -1.70
C LEU A 130 -11.05 5.56 -1.42
N GLN A 131 -11.83 5.24 -2.44
CA GLN A 131 -13.12 4.60 -2.27
C GLN A 131 -12.99 3.17 -1.72
N LEU A 132 -11.99 2.41 -2.18
CA LEU A 132 -11.72 1.07 -1.66
C LEU A 132 -11.27 1.10 -0.20
N LEU A 133 -10.39 2.04 0.18
CA LEU A 133 -9.95 2.20 1.57
C LEU A 133 -11.12 2.58 2.48
N ARG A 134 -12.03 3.43 2.02
CA ARG A 134 -13.25 3.76 2.76
C ARG A 134 -14.17 2.55 2.92
N ALA A 135 -14.38 1.80 1.83
CA ALA A 135 -15.21 0.59 1.88
C ALA A 135 -14.64 -0.48 2.83
N ASP A 136 -13.31 -0.60 2.93
CA ASP A 136 -12.70 -1.52 3.89
C ASP A 136 -12.91 -1.08 5.34
N GLU A 137 -12.81 0.22 5.62
CA GLU A 137 -13.10 0.77 6.94
C GLU A 137 -14.57 0.49 7.33
N ASP A 138 -15.50 0.73 6.40
CA ASP A 138 -16.93 0.45 6.61
C ASP A 138 -17.17 -1.06 6.87
N ILE A 139 -16.50 -1.94 6.11
CA ILE A 139 -16.58 -3.40 6.28
C ILE A 139 -16.04 -3.83 7.64
N GLU A 140 -14.94 -3.28 8.11
CA GLU A 140 -14.41 -3.58 9.45
C GLU A 140 -15.41 -3.19 10.54
N HIS A 141 -16.02 -2.01 10.46
CA HIS A 141 -17.05 -1.58 11.38
C HIS A 141 -18.28 -2.50 11.34
N LEU A 142 -18.73 -2.86 10.14
CA LEU A 142 -19.87 -3.79 9.96
C LEU A 142 -19.56 -5.18 10.51
N ASN A 143 -18.33 -5.67 10.35
CA ASN A 143 -17.92 -6.97 10.89
C ASN A 143 -17.91 -6.94 12.43
N ALA A 144 -17.39 -5.89 13.06
CA ALA A 144 -17.45 -5.73 14.50
C ALA A 144 -18.89 -5.70 15.02
N MET A 145 -19.80 -5.05 14.30
CA MET A 145 -21.23 -5.05 14.62
C MET A 145 -21.87 -6.43 14.42
N SER A 146 -21.49 -7.16 13.37
CA SER A 146 -21.96 -8.51 13.10
C SER A 146 -21.57 -9.50 14.20
N GLU A 147 -20.35 -9.41 14.71
CA GLU A 147 -19.87 -10.21 15.84
C GLU A 147 -20.71 -9.93 17.10
N GLN A 148 -20.93 -8.66 17.44
CA GLN A 148 -21.77 -8.28 18.58
C GLN A 148 -23.23 -8.73 18.42
N PHE A 149 -23.77 -8.71 17.18
CA PHE A 149 -25.09 -9.24 16.88
C PHE A 149 -25.12 -10.75 17.12
N ALA A 150 -24.15 -11.48 16.62
CA ALA A 150 -24.08 -12.93 16.75
C ALA A 150 -23.98 -13.39 18.24
N GLU A 151 -23.21 -12.66 19.06
CA GLU A 151 -23.14 -12.91 20.51
C GLU A 151 -24.50 -12.75 21.21
N ARG A 152 -25.31 -11.77 20.79
CA ARG A 152 -26.63 -11.49 21.39
C ARG A 152 -27.73 -12.40 20.86
N ALA A 153 -27.70 -12.67 19.55
CA ALA A 153 -28.77 -13.41 18.85
C ALA A 153 -28.52 -14.91 18.74
N GLY A 154 -27.30 -15.39 19.08
CA GLY A 154 -26.90 -16.79 18.92
C GLY A 154 -26.72 -17.25 17.48
N ARG A 155 -26.74 -16.33 16.51
CA ARG A 155 -26.55 -16.56 15.07
C ARG A 155 -26.00 -15.33 14.38
N PRO A 156 -25.35 -15.45 13.23
CA PRO A 156 -24.94 -14.29 12.42
C PRO A 156 -26.18 -13.56 11.84
N PRO A 157 -26.04 -12.27 11.49
CA PRO A 157 -27.09 -11.55 10.77
C PRO A 157 -27.24 -12.08 9.35
N HIS A 158 -28.46 -12.04 8.81
CA HIS A 158 -28.75 -12.49 7.43
C HIS A 158 -28.56 -11.38 6.40
N SER A 159 -28.55 -10.12 6.82
CA SER A 159 -28.39 -8.97 5.93
C SER A 159 -27.85 -7.75 6.67
N VAL A 160 -27.29 -6.82 5.91
CA VAL A 160 -26.88 -5.51 6.44
C VAL A 160 -28.07 -4.73 6.98
N HIS A 161 -29.25 -4.90 6.38
CA HIS A 161 -30.49 -4.28 6.86
C HIS A 161 -30.85 -4.75 8.29
N GLU A 162 -30.79 -6.06 8.55
CA GLU A 162 -31.02 -6.61 9.91
C GLU A 162 -30.02 -6.06 10.90
N LEU A 163 -28.74 -5.97 10.49
CA LEU A 163 -27.67 -5.43 11.31
C LEU A 163 -27.92 -3.94 11.65
N ALA A 164 -28.30 -3.15 10.65
CA ALA A 164 -28.60 -1.73 10.81
C ALA A 164 -29.80 -1.51 11.75
N GLN A 165 -30.84 -2.31 11.65
CA GLN A 165 -32.00 -2.26 12.56
C GLN A 165 -31.59 -2.60 14.01
N ALA A 166 -30.84 -3.68 14.19
CA ALA A 166 -30.39 -4.10 15.53
C ALA A 166 -29.49 -3.08 16.21
N ALA A 167 -28.64 -2.41 15.43
CA ALA A 167 -27.76 -1.36 15.91
C ALA A 167 -28.40 0.03 15.94
N LYS A 168 -29.66 0.17 15.52
CA LYS A 168 -30.40 1.44 15.43
C LYS A 168 -29.70 2.50 14.59
N ILE A 169 -29.07 2.09 13.49
CA ILE A 169 -28.44 3.00 12.53
C ILE A 169 -29.54 3.58 11.62
N GLY A 170 -29.48 4.89 11.42
CA GLY A 170 -30.39 5.59 10.50
C GLY A 170 -30.04 5.36 9.06
N GLY A 171 -30.62 4.33 8.43
CA GLY A 171 -30.39 3.97 7.03
C GLY A 171 -29.64 2.66 6.86
N GLU A 172 -29.58 2.18 5.62
CA GLU A 172 -28.83 0.97 5.27
C GLU A 172 -27.39 1.36 4.90
N PRO A 173 -26.36 0.78 5.55
CA PRO A 173 -24.98 1.04 5.21
C PRO A 173 -24.68 0.71 3.75
N ALA A 174 -24.07 1.66 3.05
CA ALA A 174 -23.74 1.57 1.63
C ALA A 174 -22.29 1.97 1.37
N ASP A 175 -21.73 1.42 0.30
CA ASP A 175 -20.38 1.75 -0.14
C ASP A 175 -20.30 3.20 -0.66
N PRO A 176 -19.09 3.74 -0.92
CA PRO A 176 -18.92 5.10 -1.41
C PRO A 176 -19.62 5.43 -2.74
N LEU A 177 -20.11 4.43 -3.46
CA LEU A 177 -20.90 4.59 -4.69
C LEU A 177 -22.42 4.45 -4.45
N GLY A 178 -22.85 4.24 -3.19
CA GLY A 178 -24.25 4.13 -2.80
C GLY A 178 -24.86 2.74 -2.93
N TYR A 179 -24.07 1.69 -3.11
CA TYR A 179 -24.55 0.32 -3.15
C TYR A 179 -24.50 -0.29 -1.74
N ALA A 180 -25.62 -0.86 -1.28
CA ALA A 180 -25.68 -1.53 0.02
C ALA A 180 -24.64 -2.66 0.09
N TYR A 181 -23.96 -2.78 1.24
CA TYR A 181 -23.12 -3.94 1.52
C TYR A 181 -23.94 -5.22 1.62
N THR A 182 -23.30 -6.36 1.47
CA THR A 182 -23.93 -7.69 1.65
C THR A 182 -23.30 -8.41 2.83
N ILE A 183 -24.03 -9.37 3.40
CA ILE A 183 -23.51 -10.28 4.43
C ILE A 183 -23.33 -11.65 3.78
N GLY A 184 -22.12 -12.16 3.84
CA GLY A 184 -21.79 -13.50 3.38
C GLY A 184 -22.33 -14.61 4.31
N PRO A 185 -22.23 -15.88 3.88
CA PRO A 185 -22.69 -17.02 4.68
C PRO A 185 -21.95 -17.17 6.03
N ASP A 186 -20.74 -16.63 6.12
CA ASP A 186 -19.91 -16.58 7.33
C ASP A 186 -20.25 -15.43 8.28
N GLY A 187 -21.27 -14.62 7.92
CA GLY A 187 -21.69 -13.45 8.69
C GLY A 187 -20.84 -12.20 8.47
N LYS A 188 -19.91 -12.21 7.52
CA LYS A 188 -19.05 -11.07 7.23
C LYS A 188 -19.66 -10.15 6.18
N ALA A 189 -19.42 -8.85 6.37
CA ALA A 189 -19.79 -7.84 5.41
C ALA A 189 -18.86 -7.84 4.20
N GLU A 190 -19.43 -7.63 3.01
CA GLU A 190 -18.71 -7.61 1.74
C GLU A 190 -19.26 -6.50 0.84
N ILE A 191 -18.41 -6.03 -0.09
CA ILE A 191 -18.85 -5.15 -1.18
C ILE A 191 -19.79 -5.96 -2.07
N SER A 192 -20.97 -5.42 -2.33
CA SER A 192 -21.96 -6.06 -3.22
C SER A 192 -21.41 -6.30 -4.62
N GLU A 193 -21.66 -7.47 -5.21
CA GLU A 193 -21.31 -7.76 -6.61
C GLU A 193 -21.96 -6.79 -7.62
N LYS A 194 -23.05 -6.12 -7.22
CA LYS A 194 -23.70 -5.08 -8.01
C LYS A 194 -22.93 -3.76 -8.04
N SER A 195 -22.05 -3.55 -7.08
CA SER A 195 -21.22 -2.34 -7.01
C SER A 195 -20.08 -2.39 -8.03
N PRO A 196 -19.81 -1.28 -8.74
CA PRO A 196 -18.61 -1.16 -9.54
C PRO A 196 -17.31 -1.37 -8.73
N LEU A 197 -17.30 -1.05 -7.42
CA LEU A 197 -16.16 -1.26 -6.54
C LEU A 197 -15.78 -2.73 -6.41
N PHE A 198 -16.71 -3.66 -6.52
CA PHE A 198 -16.44 -5.10 -6.48
C PHE A 198 -15.44 -5.52 -7.57
N LYS A 199 -15.66 -5.07 -8.80
CA LYS A 199 -14.74 -5.34 -9.93
C LYS A 199 -13.42 -4.59 -9.77
N GLN A 200 -13.47 -3.34 -9.31
CA GLN A 200 -12.31 -2.50 -9.08
C GLN A 200 -11.41 -3.11 -8.01
N LYS A 201 -11.95 -3.62 -6.90
CA LYS A 201 -11.20 -4.32 -5.84
C LYS A 201 -10.33 -5.44 -6.45
N THR A 202 -10.89 -6.24 -7.34
CA THR A 202 -10.16 -7.34 -8.00
C THR A 202 -9.02 -6.84 -8.90
N VAL A 203 -9.17 -5.67 -9.53
CA VAL A 203 -8.16 -5.10 -10.44
C VAL A 203 -7.05 -4.38 -9.68
N TYR A 204 -7.42 -3.52 -8.73
CA TYR A 204 -6.49 -2.61 -8.05
C TYR A 204 -5.79 -3.26 -6.84
N ARG A 205 -6.33 -4.33 -6.27
CA ARG A 205 -5.75 -5.10 -5.16
C ARG A 205 -5.17 -6.44 -5.56
N ARG A 206 -4.78 -6.59 -6.81
CA ARG A 206 -3.99 -7.75 -7.21
C ARG A 206 -2.71 -7.82 -6.38
N PRO A 207 -2.25 -9.03 -6.02
CA PRO A 207 -0.95 -9.19 -5.40
C PRO A 207 0.11 -8.48 -6.25
N LEU A 208 0.93 -7.68 -5.57
CA LEU A 208 2.10 -7.03 -6.18
C LEU A 208 3.17 -8.08 -6.46
#